data_f35bd65e72f1ee0d4f5df835a048cb8c
#
_entry.id   f35bd65e72f1ee0d4f5df835a048cb8c
#
_cell.length_a   1.000
_cell.length_b   1.000
_cell.length_c   1.000
_cell.angle_alpha   90.00
_cell.angle_beta   90.00
_cell.angle_gamma   90.00
#
_symmetry.space_group_name_H-M   'P 1'
#
loop_
_entity.id
_entity.type
_entity.pdbx_description
1 polymer ?
#
loop_
_entity_poly.entity_id
_entity_poly.type
_entity_poly.pdbx_seq_one_letter_code
_entity_poly.pdbx_strand_id
1 'polypeptide(L)'
;MVKGRRVSNPAGSSNRLRSDVLRVLGVLKVATADQIQRLAAPHLTMRHADKPTAAARKEARTRAHRAAAQDLKKHRLVVDAGHSRAGERLWSLTAAGLEAAAGELGRPVREMGGLARGAGRAGASHALCVGETIWALSRPTPEPGSLHGAPDAVVEAARAMPAGFGTIDSWSTEVPLPATGTWTMAGRGGAQADAVLTAPEHGLPLLFVEVDTCHMDAQRIATKLDKYMRFFKRTVKTGRNRQVPMWRTRWDAGGDITERLALPPLLLVFHRIGARSPHSSWKLVTDRSRQHWQGHKTDYGYRNYDGKIPLVFTTIDVLRDHGPTAPVFHRAGRDEPQTLTDAVGDPVRDAILAREHALRQEQSRQRALEEAAAREARRPTCPDCGVKFSDERWTYTDSSNGRWDPHRDRCKGCAEAASAREEAEREAARRQECRRCREPRRDEQWETDPDLRRTVVEPDGVYCAACRRELSPLPERGFLGRLWRGY
;
A
#
# COMPACT_ATOMS: atom_id res chain seq x y z
N MET A 1 -40.02 38.97 -12.29
CA MET A 1 -39.11 37.93 -11.69
C MET A 1 -39.92 37.16 -10.66
N VAL A 2 -40.34 35.92 -10.98
CA VAL A 2 -41.09 35.06 -10.08
C VAL A 2 -40.09 34.51 -9.07
N LYS A 3 -40.22 34.86 -7.78
CA LYS A 3 -39.46 34.26 -6.69
C LYS A 3 -39.77 32.77 -6.65
N GLY A 4 -38.82 31.94 -7.09
CA GLY A 4 -38.92 30.52 -7.04
C GLY A 4 -39.20 30.08 -5.58
N ARG A 5 -40.33 29.41 -5.38
CA ARG A 5 -40.77 28.83 -4.11
C ARG A 5 -39.67 27.87 -3.68
N ARG A 6 -38.94 28.14 -2.61
CA ARG A 6 -38.00 27.17 -2.00
C ARG A 6 -38.82 25.93 -1.69
N VAL A 7 -38.49 24.83 -2.34
CA VAL A 7 -39.04 23.51 -1.99
C VAL A 7 -38.63 23.26 -0.55
N SER A 8 -39.62 23.27 0.38
CA SER A 8 -39.35 22.93 1.77
C SER A 8 -38.87 21.48 1.82
N ASN A 9 -37.68 21.24 2.42
CA ASN A 9 -37.21 19.89 2.62
C ASN A 9 -38.18 19.17 3.63
N PRO A 10 -39.02 18.24 3.18
CA PRO A 10 -40.01 17.60 4.04
C PRO A 10 -39.40 16.74 5.16
N ALA A 11 -38.11 16.39 5.02
CA ALA A 11 -37.35 15.64 6.01
C ALA A 11 -36.78 16.51 7.15
N GLY A 12 -36.89 17.85 7.08
CA GLY A 12 -36.41 18.77 8.12
C GLY A 12 -34.91 18.98 8.22
N SER A 13 -34.09 18.17 7.54
CA SER A 13 -32.63 18.29 7.47
C SER A 13 -32.09 17.86 6.11
N SER A 14 -30.89 18.28 5.74
CA SER A 14 -30.26 17.88 4.47
C SER A 14 -29.71 16.45 4.54
N ASN A 15 -29.59 15.81 3.37
CA ASN A 15 -28.96 14.49 3.25
C ASN A 15 -27.55 14.50 3.83
N ARG A 16 -26.73 15.53 3.52
CA ARG A 16 -25.38 15.68 4.06
C ARG A 16 -25.34 15.65 5.58
N LEU A 17 -26.20 16.43 6.25
CA LEU A 17 -26.24 16.46 7.71
C LEU A 17 -26.67 15.13 8.32
N ARG A 18 -27.56 14.39 7.65
CA ARG A 18 -27.96 13.04 8.07
C ARG A 18 -26.83 12.03 7.91
N SER A 19 -26.13 12.09 6.77
CA SER A 19 -24.94 11.29 6.51
C SER A 19 -23.86 11.56 7.56
N ASP A 20 -23.55 12.83 7.86
CA ASP A 20 -22.60 13.23 8.91
C ASP A 20 -22.93 12.56 10.26
N VAL A 21 -24.17 12.62 10.67
CA VAL A 21 -24.63 12.00 11.94
C VAL A 21 -24.48 10.48 11.90
N LEU A 22 -24.90 9.83 10.80
CA LEU A 22 -24.81 8.38 10.64
C LEU A 22 -23.35 7.90 10.62
N ARG A 23 -22.48 8.54 9.85
CA ARG A 23 -21.06 8.19 9.77
C ARG A 23 -20.38 8.29 11.14
N VAL A 24 -20.54 9.43 11.82
CA VAL A 24 -19.89 9.63 13.14
C VAL A 24 -20.44 8.65 14.19
N LEU A 25 -21.76 8.46 14.27
CA LEU A 25 -22.34 7.49 15.19
C LEU A 25 -22.03 6.04 14.81
N GLY A 26 -21.87 5.74 13.52
CA GLY A 26 -21.41 4.44 13.03
C GLY A 26 -20.03 4.08 13.55
N VAL A 27 -19.15 5.07 13.69
CA VAL A 27 -17.82 4.89 14.27
C VAL A 27 -17.86 4.96 15.80
N LEU A 28 -18.31 6.08 16.39
CA LEU A 28 -18.20 6.34 17.84
C LEU A 28 -19.21 5.57 18.70
N LYS A 29 -20.27 5.03 18.12
CA LYS A 29 -21.39 4.35 18.79
C LYS A 29 -22.27 5.29 19.64
N VAL A 30 -21.67 6.17 20.42
CA VAL A 30 -22.33 7.20 21.22
C VAL A 30 -21.58 8.52 21.04
N ALA A 31 -22.29 9.60 20.75
CA ALA A 31 -21.70 10.93 20.62
C ALA A 31 -22.67 12.03 21.01
N THR A 32 -22.12 13.19 21.41
CA THR A 32 -22.85 14.46 21.51
C THR A 32 -22.95 15.11 20.13
N ALA A 33 -23.89 16.05 19.97
CA ALA A 33 -23.94 16.86 18.74
C ALA A 33 -22.66 17.68 18.52
N ASP A 34 -21.95 18.00 19.60
CA ASP A 34 -20.67 18.67 19.57
C ASP A 34 -19.58 17.81 18.93
N GLN A 35 -19.44 16.57 19.35
CA GLN A 35 -18.50 15.64 18.76
C GLN A 35 -18.83 15.35 17.30
N ILE A 36 -20.12 15.16 16.96
CA ILE A 36 -20.55 14.95 15.58
C ILE A 36 -20.13 16.13 14.71
N GLN A 37 -20.45 17.36 15.14
CA GLN A 37 -20.10 18.56 14.37
C GLN A 37 -18.59 18.72 14.20
N ARG A 38 -17.82 18.53 15.27
CA ARG A 38 -16.35 18.73 15.20
C ARG A 38 -15.66 17.72 14.29
N LEU A 39 -16.16 16.49 14.22
CA LEU A 39 -15.59 15.45 13.37
C LEU A 39 -16.06 15.56 11.92
N ALA A 40 -17.35 15.86 11.68
CA ALA A 40 -17.92 15.83 10.34
C ALA A 40 -17.94 17.19 9.63
N ALA A 41 -18.02 18.29 10.37
CA ALA A 41 -18.16 19.63 9.83
C ALA A 41 -17.31 20.67 10.59
N PRO A 42 -15.98 20.53 10.59
CA PRO A 42 -15.07 21.42 11.35
C PRO A 42 -15.18 22.89 10.93
N HIS A 43 -15.55 23.18 9.69
CA HIS A 43 -15.79 24.53 9.18
C HIS A 43 -16.82 25.32 10.00
N LEU A 44 -17.79 24.67 10.63
CA LEU A 44 -18.79 25.36 11.46
C LEU A 44 -18.15 25.93 12.73
N THR A 45 -17.09 25.34 13.26
CA THR A 45 -16.31 25.89 14.36
C THR A 45 -15.68 27.23 13.96
N MET A 46 -15.11 27.29 12.77
CA MET A 46 -14.50 28.52 12.23
C MET A 46 -15.54 29.58 11.92
N ARG A 47 -16.66 29.21 11.24
CA ARG A 47 -17.74 30.13 10.88
C ARG A 47 -18.43 30.82 12.06
N HIS A 48 -18.43 30.20 13.22
CA HIS A 48 -19.09 30.71 14.43
C HIS A 48 -18.10 31.16 15.51
N ALA A 49 -16.84 31.35 15.15
CA ALA A 49 -15.81 31.82 16.07
C ALA A 49 -16.09 33.25 16.62
N ASP A 50 -16.82 34.05 15.86
CA ASP A 50 -17.25 35.42 16.15
C ASP A 50 -18.28 35.56 17.30
N LYS A 51 -18.97 34.46 17.67
CA LYS A 51 -19.99 34.50 18.73
C LYS A 51 -19.36 34.83 20.09
N PRO A 52 -20.03 35.65 20.91
CA PRO A 52 -19.41 36.29 22.07
C PRO A 52 -19.02 35.30 23.18
N THR A 53 -19.78 34.22 23.36
CA THR A 53 -19.51 33.25 24.42
C THR A 53 -19.25 31.84 23.89
N ALA A 54 -18.52 31.03 24.66
CA ALA A 54 -18.30 29.61 24.31
C ALA A 54 -19.61 28.84 24.15
N ALA A 55 -20.63 29.13 24.99
CA ALA A 55 -21.95 28.52 24.87
C ALA A 55 -22.66 28.93 23.57
N ALA A 56 -22.64 30.21 23.21
CA ALA A 56 -23.24 30.71 21.99
C ALA A 56 -22.52 30.14 20.72
N ARG A 57 -21.19 30.04 20.77
CA ARG A 57 -20.41 29.36 19.71
C ARG A 57 -20.84 27.90 19.53
N LYS A 58 -20.90 27.17 20.65
CA LYS A 58 -21.31 25.77 20.66
C LYS A 58 -22.75 25.58 20.14
N GLU A 59 -23.68 26.41 20.62
CA GLU A 59 -25.06 26.38 20.19
C GLU A 59 -25.20 26.59 18.68
N ALA A 60 -24.54 27.64 18.15
CA ALA A 60 -24.62 27.98 16.74
C ALA A 60 -24.07 26.86 15.83
N ARG A 61 -22.87 26.33 16.14
CA ARG A 61 -22.20 25.32 15.31
C ARG A 61 -22.85 23.94 15.36
N THR A 62 -23.51 23.58 16.49
CA THR A 62 -24.13 22.27 16.66
C THR A 62 -25.61 22.20 16.27
N ARG A 63 -26.25 23.34 16.04
CA ARG A 63 -27.72 23.46 15.80
C ARG A 63 -28.19 22.55 14.66
N ALA A 64 -27.50 22.60 13.52
CA ALA A 64 -27.88 21.82 12.35
C ALA A 64 -27.77 20.30 12.57
N HIS A 65 -26.68 19.84 13.21
CA HIS A 65 -26.49 18.42 13.52
C HIS A 65 -27.46 17.92 14.59
N ARG A 66 -27.84 18.75 15.57
CA ARG A 66 -28.92 18.39 16.52
C ARG A 66 -30.25 18.24 15.81
N ALA A 67 -30.58 19.12 14.88
CA ALA A 67 -31.79 19.00 14.08
C ALA A 67 -31.77 17.72 13.23
N ALA A 68 -30.63 17.39 12.60
CA ALA A 68 -30.46 16.18 11.82
C ALA A 68 -30.59 14.89 12.68
N ALA A 69 -30.02 14.88 13.89
CA ALA A 69 -30.17 13.77 14.81
C ALA A 69 -31.62 13.58 15.27
N GLN A 70 -32.33 14.69 15.52
CA GLN A 70 -33.79 14.63 15.83
C GLN A 70 -34.60 14.12 14.65
N ASP A 71 -34.26 14.50 13.43
CA ASP A 71 -34.90 14.03 12.21
C ASP A 71 -34.67 12.52 12.03
N LEU A 72 -33.43 12.05 12.13
CA LEU A 72 -33.11 10.62 12.11
C LEU A 72 -33.79 9.83 13.23
N LYS A 73 -34.02 10.45 14.40
CA LYS A 73 -34.81 9.83 15.50
C LYS A 73 -36.25 9.62 15.08
N LYS A 74 -36.90 10.58 14.40
CA LYS A 74 -38.28 10.42 13.87
C LYS A 74 -38.35 9.24 12.90
N HIS A 75 -37.31 9.01 12.12
CA HIS A 75 -37.17 7.89 11.20
C HIS A 75 -36.64 6.59 11.85
N ARG A 76 -36.54 6.54 13.18
CA ARG A 76 -36.09 5.37 13.96
C ARG A 76 -34.69 4.85 13.60
N LEU A 77 -33.81 5.72 13.06
CA LEU A 77 -32.42 5.37 12.76
C LEU A 77 -31.50 5.73 13.94
N VAL A 78 -31.86 6.74 14.71
CA VAL A 78 -31.11 7.23 15.88
C VAL A 78 -32.03 7.20 17.12
N VAL A 79 -31.45 6.96 18.28
CA VAL A 79 -32.11 7.02 19.56
C VAL A 79 -31.41 8.00 20.52
N ASP A 80 -32.18 8.49 21.46
CA ASP A 80 -31.66 9.24 22.61
C ASP A 80 -31.01 8.24 23.58
N ALA A 81 -29.72 8.39 23.82
CA ALA A 81 -28.91 7.55 24.70
C ALA A 81 -28.74 8.17 26.11
N GLY A 82 -29.52 9.17 26.44
CA GLY A 82 -29.47 9.88 27.73
C GLY A 82 -28.61 11.15 27.65
N HIS A 83 -27.98 11.51 28.77
CA HIS A 83 -27.21 12.74 28.89
C HIS A 83 -25.80 12.45 29.42
N SER A 84 -24.83 13.25 28.99
CA SER A 84 -23.50 13.26 29.56
C SER A 84 -23.50 13.87 30.98
N ARG A 85 -22.40 13.72 31.72
CA ARG A 85 -22.22 14.40 33.02
C ARG A 85 -22.35 15.92 32.92
N ALA A 86 -22.05 16.50 31.76
CA ALA A 86 -22.22 17.91 31.47
C ALA A 86 -23.62 18.30 31.00
N GLY A 87 -24.61 17.38 31.06
CA GLY A 87 -25.99 17.64 30.67
C GLY A 87 -26.25 17.62 29.16
N GLU A 88 -25.27 17.26 28.34
CA GLU A 88 -25.43 17.21 26.90
C GLU A 88 -26.14 15.93 26.47
N ARG A 89 -27.09 16.07 25.53
CA ARG A 89 -27.80 14.92 24.98
C ARG A 89 -26.88 14.01 24.20
N LEU A 90 -26.99 12.71 24.46
CA LEU A 90 -26.25 11.66 23.80
C LEU A 90 -27.12 11.00 22.73
N TRP A 91 -26.48 10.70 21.61
CA TRP A 91 -27.09 10.03 20.46
C TRP A 91 -26.43 8.69 20.22
N SER A 92 -27.22 7.68 19.84
CA SER A 92 -26.70 6.38 19.35
C SER A 92 -27.60 5.82 18.25
N LEU A 93 -27.10 4.81 17.53
CA LEU A 93 -27.83 4.19 16.43
C LEU A 93 -28.79 3.10 16.91
N THR A 94 -29.90 2.92 16.17
CA THR A 94 -30.70 1.69 16.18
C THR A 94 -30.03 0.63 15.29
N ALA A 95 -30.62 -0.59 15.23
CA ALA A 95 -30.15 -1.61 14.29
C ALA A 95 -30.26 -1.12 12.83
N ALA A 96 -31.38 -0.55 12.44
CA ALA A 96 -31.54 0.04 11.11
C ALA A 96 -30.63 1.24 10.87
N GLY A 97 -30.35 2.04 11.91
CA GLY A 97 -29.38 3.12 11.86
C GLY A 97 -27.95 2.60 11.64
N LEU A 98 -27.58 1.47 12.23
CA LEU A 98 -26.28 0.84 12.04
C LEU A 98 -26.12 0.34 10.59
N GLU A 99 -27.13 -0.24 10.01
CA GLU A 99 -27.17 -0.64 8.60
C GLU A 99 -27.02 0.57 7.66
N ALA A 100 -27.77 1.66 7.94
CA ALA A 100 -27.66 2.90 7.19
C ALA A 100 -26.23 3.50 7.30
N ALA A 101 -25.66 3.52 8.51
CA ALA A 101 -24.29 4.00 8.75
C ALA A 101 -23.24 3.12 8.06
N ALA A 102 -23.47 1.81 7.97
CA ALA A 102 -22.60 0.90 7.23
C ALA A 102 -22.57 1.24 5.73
N GLY A 103 -23.72 1.56 5.14
CA GLY A 103 -23.84 2.06 3.77
C GLY A 103 -23.09 3.38 3.56
N GLU A 104 -23.26 4.35 4.46
CA GLU A 104 -22.60 5.65 4.42
C GLU A 104 -21.07 5.56 4.55
N LEU A 105 -20.56 4.57 5.29
CA LEU A 105 -19.13 4.31 5.51
C LEU A 105 -18.53 3.34 4.47
N GLY A 106 -19.35 2.77 3.57
CA GLY A 106 -18.89 1.76 2.63
C GLY A 106 -18.38 0.47 3.31
N ARG A 107 -18.87 0.12 4.50
CA ARG A 107 -18.39 -1.01 5.29
C ARG A 107 -19.45 -2.09 5.45
N PRO A 108 -19.07 -3.37 5.49
CA PRO A 108 -20.01 -4.44 5.85
C PRO A 108 -20.55 -4.24 7.29
N VAL A 109 -21.85 -4.45 7.51
CA VAL A 109 -22.49 -4.30 8.84
C VAL A 109 -21.76 -5.12 9.92
N ARG A 110 -21.29 -6.32 9.58
CA ARG A 110 -20.53 -7.20 10.50
C ARG A 110 -19.23 -6.56 11.04
N GLU A 111 -18.70 -5.56 10.34
CA GLU A 111 -17.47 -4.85 10.75
C GLU A 111 -17.76 -3.59 11.56
N MET A 112 -19.01 -3.19 11.59
CA MET A 112 -19.44 -2.01 12.34
C MET A 112 -19.43 -2.19 13.87
N GLY A 113 -19.20 -3.41 14.38
CA GLY A 113 -19.29 -3.69 15.81
C GLY A 113 -20.75 -3.74 16.31
N GLY A 114 -20.93 -3.69 17.63
CA GLY A 114 -22.23 -3.77 18.26
C GLY A 114 -22.95 -2.43 18.38
N LEU A 115 -24.22 -2.50 18.81
CA LEU A 115 -24.97 -1.34 19.26
C LEU A 115 -24.54 -0.95 20.69
N ALA A 116 -24.52 0.33 20.98
CA ALA A 116 -24.24 0.85 22.32
C ALA A 116 -25.41 0.59 23.28
N ARG A 117 -25.54 -0.65 23.74
CA ARG A 117 -26.58 -1.03 24.69
C ARG A 117 -26.24 -0.52 26.09
N GLY A 118 -27.10 0.31 26.67
CA GLY A 118 -26.96 0.78 28.06
C GLY A 118 -25.91 1.87 28.30
N ALA A 119 -25.41 2.51 27.24
CA ALA A 119 -24.40 3.58 27.33
C ALA A 119 -24.82 4.77 28.24
N GLY A 120 -26.13 5.01 28.39
CA GLY A 120 -26.65 6.14 29.19
C GLY A 120 -26.47 6.05 30.72
N ARG A 121 -26.12 4.90 31.28
CA ARG A 121 -26.05 4.74 32.76
C ARG A 121 -24.64 4.64 33.36
N ALA A 122 -23.67 4.07 32.70
CA ALA A 122 -22.31 3.92 33.24
C ALA A 122 -21.19 3.98 32.20
N GLY A 123 -21.47 3.74 30.91
CA GLY A 123 -20.49 3.59 29.83
C GLY A 123 -20.24 4.86 28.99
N ALA A 124 -21.13 5.85 29.07
CA ALA A 124 -21.05 7.04 28.21
C ALA A 124 -19.77 7.86 28.42
N SER A 125 -19.27 7.96 29.64
CA SER A 125 -18.05 8.77 29.90
C SER A 125 -16.83 8.22 29.20
N HIS A 126 -16.65 6.90 29.17
CA HIS A 126 -15.53 6.27 28.46
C HIS A 126 -15.68 6.44 26.93
N ALA A 127 -16.86 6.15 26.38
CA ALA A 127 -17.14 6.32 24.94
C ALA A 127 -16.90 7.78 24.48
N LEU A 128 -17.31 8.76 25.31
CA LEU A 128 -17.03 10.17 25.01
C LEU A 128 -15.53 10.48 25.03
N CYS A 129 -14.74 9.89 25.96
CA CYS A 129 -13.30 10.03 25.97
C CYS A 129 -12.65 9.41 24.71
N VAL A 130 -13.15 8.27 24.24
CA VAL A 130 -12.73 7.68 22.96
C VAL A 130 -13.02 8.64 21.81
N GLY A 131 -14.22 9.23 21.77
CA GLY A 131 -14.59 10.25 20.77
C GLY A 131 -13.68 11.48 20.80
N GLU A 132 -13.34 11.98 22.00
CA GLU A 132 -12.40 13.10 22.18
C GLU A 132 -10.97 12.73 21.73
N THR A 133 -10.55 11.50 21.97
CA THR A 133 -9.24 11.01 21.52
C THR A 133 -9.18 10.94 19.99
N ILE A 134 -10.22 10.39 19.36
CA ILE A 134 -10.32 10.34 17.90
C ILE A 134 -10.30 11.75 17.31
N TRP A 135 -11.08 12.67 17.88
CA TRP A 135 -11.07 14.05 17.42
C TRP A 135 -9.69 14.71 17.56
N ALA A 136 -9.01 14.52 18.70
CA ALA A 136 -7.70 15.12 18.96
C ALA A 136 -6.61 14.55 18.02
N LEU A 137 -6.67 13.25 17.70
CA LEU A 137 -5.75 12.60 16.78
C LEU A 137 -6.05 12.92 15.31
N SER A 138 -7.33 12.95 14.92
CA SER A 138 -7.72 13.27 13.53
C SER A 138 -7.60 14.76 13.24
N ARG A 139 -7.83 15.62 14.24
CA ARG A 139 -7.81 17.08 14.11
C ARG A 139 -8.32 17.56 12.75
N PRO A 140 -9.58 17.25 12.40
CA PRO A 140 -10.08 17.47 11.06
C PRO A 140 -10.08 18.95 10.71
N THR A 141 -9.48 19.27 9.56
CA THR A 141 -9.41 20.64 9.04
C THR A 141 -10.58 20.92 8.11
N PRO A 142 -11.09 22.16 8.06
CA PRO A 142 -12.12 22.53 7.11
C PRO A 142 -11.62 22.44 5.66
N GLU A 143 -12.42 21.84 4.79
CA GLU A 143 -12.18 21.91 3.35
C GLU A 143 -12.32 23.37 2.87
N PRO A 144 -11.42 23.89 2.00
CA PRO A 144 -11.47 25.27 1.52
C PRO A 144 -12.83 25.71 0.97
N GLY A 145 -13.48 24.85 0.17
CA GLY A 145 -14.80 25.12 -0.39
C GLY A 145 -15.91 25.25 0.65
N SER A 146 -15.76 24.65 1.84
CA SER A 146 -16.75 24.73 2.91
C SER A 146 -16.76 26.08 3.62
N LEU A 147 -15.71 26.88 3.44
CA LEU A 147 -15.56 28.24 3.99
C LEU A 147 -15.88 29.34 2.96
N HIS A 148 -16.48 28.98 1.81
CA HIS A 148 -16.87 29.98 0.83
C HIS A 148 -17.74 31.09 1.44
N GLY A 149 -17.36 32.36 1.20
CA GLY A 149 -18.01 33.54 1.79
C GLY A 149 -17.63 33.83 3.25
N ALA A 150 -16.68 33.09 3.84
CA ALA A 150 -16.08 33.47 5.12
C ALA A 150 -15.02 34.58 4.91
N PRO A 151 -14.73 35.40 5.96
CA PRO A 151 -13.64 36.37 5.91
C PRO A 151 -12.28 35.71 5.61
N ASP A 152 -11.41 36.39 4.87
CA ASP A 152 -10.09 35.85 4.48
C ASP A 152 -9.26 35.36 5.65
N ALA A 153 -9.25 36.10 6.75
CA ALA A 153 -8.56 35.69 7.97
C ALA A 153 -9.04 34.34 8.53
N VAL A 154 -10.33 34.01 8.36
CA VAL A 154 -10.91 32.71 8.76
C VAL A 154 -10.42 31.61 7.84
N VAL A 155 -10.37 31.89 6.53
CA VAL A 155 -9.88 30.94 5.52
C VAL A 155 -8.39 30.66 5.73
N GLU A 156 -7.59 31.67 5.97
CA GLU A 156 -6.16 31.53 6.29
C GLU A 156 -5.91 30.76 7.56
N ALA A 157 -6.64 31.09 8.64
CA ALA A 157 -6.55 30.33 9.90
C ALA A 157 -6.91 28.86 9.72
N ALA A 158 -7.91 28.54 8.90
CA ALA A 158 -8.27 27.16 8.60
C ALA A 158 -7.18 26.43 7.78
N ARG A 159 -6.54 27.11 6.85
CA ARG A 159 -5.41 26.56 6.07
C ARG A 159 -4.16 26.34 6.91
N ALA A 160 -3.91 27.21 7.89
CA ALA A 160 -2.78 27.10 8.80
C ALA A 160 -2.95 26.00 9.86
N MET A 161 -4.13 25.44 10.02
CA MET A 161 -4.37 24.34 10.97
C MET A 161 -3.65 23.08 10.52
N PRO A 162 -2.71 22.54 11.34
CA PRO A 162 -2.09 21.27 11.02
C PRO A 162 -3.16 20.15 11.03
N ALA A 163 -3.24 19.40 9.95
CA ALA A 163 -4.07 18.20 9.90
C ALA A 163 -3.52 17.13 10.84
N GLY A 164 -4.41 16.30 11.36
CA GLY A 164 -4.04 15.10 12.12
C GLY A 164 -4.00 13.87 11.26
N PHE A 165 -4.30 12.72 11.84
CA PHE A 165 -4.20 11.41 11.22
C PHE A 165 -5.58 10.85 10.84
N GLY A 166 -5.78 10.60 9.56
CA GLY A 166 -6.99 10.02 9.01
C GLY A 166 -8.23 10.90 9.12
N THR A 167 -9.33 10.40 8.62
CA THR A 167 -10.68 10.97 8.73
C THR A 167 -11.54 10.09 9.63
N ILE A 168 -12.81 10.47 9.88
CA ILE A 168 -13.72 9.62 10.67
C ILE A 168 -13.85 8.21 10.06
N ASP A 169 -13.72 8.07 8.74
CA ASP A 169 -13.80 6.79 8.06
C ASP A 169 -12.58 5.89 8.27
N SER A 170 -11.45 6.48 8.69
CA SER A 170 -10.23 5.73 9.01
C SER A 170 -10.30 5.01 10.36
N TRP A 171 -11.34 5.27 11.16
CA TRP A 171 -11.48 4.79 12.53
C TRP A 171 -12.52 3.68 12.66
N SER A 172 -12.26 2.77 13.58
CA SER A 172 -13.22 1.78 14.11
C SER A 172 -13.13 1.77 15.62
N THR A 173 -14.25 1.66 16.33
CA THR A 173 -14.27 1.58 17.80
C THR A 173 -14.85 0.27 18.29
N GLU A 174 -14.57 -0.06 19.55
CA GLU A 174 -15.05 -1.29 20.22
C GLU A 174 -14.70 -2.56 19.41
N VAL A 175 -13.48 -2.60 18.87
CA VAL A 175 -13.05 -3.67 17.97
C VAL A 175 -12.71 -4.93 18.75
N PRO A 176 -13.41 -6.06 18.53
CA PRO A 176 -13.10 -7.30 19.20
C PRO A 176 -11.75 -7.86 18.75
N LEU A 177 -10.96 -8.34 19.72
CA LEU A 177 -9.66 -9.00 19.52
C LEU A 177 -9.76 -10.45 19.99
N PRO A 178 -10.21 -11.38 19.14
CA PRO A 178 -10.52 -12.73 19.57
C PRO A 178 -9.28 -13.53 19.96
N ALA A 179 -9.19 -14.02 21.19
CA ALA A 179 -8.16 -14.97 21.58
C ALA A 179 -8.39 -16.34 20.95
N THR A 180 -9.66 -16.73 20.78
CA THR A 180 -10.15 -17.97 20.12
C THR A 180 -11.38 -17.63 19.26
N GLY A 181 -11.84 -18.55 18.42
CA GLY A 181 -13.02 -18.31 17.55
C GLY A 181 -12.68 -17.48 16.30
N THR A 182 -13.65 -16.76 15.79
CA THR A 182 -13.55 -15.94 14.56
C THR A 182 -13.85 -14.46 14.85
N TRP A 183 -13.77 -13.61 13.85
CA TRP A 183 -14.13 -12.19 13.94
C TRP A 183 -15.64 -12.00 14.29
N THR A 184 -16.49 -12.90 13.83
CA THR A 184 -17.94 -12.84 14.04
C THR A 184 -18.38 -13.58 15.29
N MET A 185 -17.62 -14.59 15.72
CA MET A 185 -17.87 -15.37 16.93
C MET A 185 -16.60 -15.45 17.76
N ALA A 186 -16.27 -14.34 18.43
CA ALA A 186 -15.13 -14.28 19.32
C ALA A 186 -15.33 -15.23 20.52
N GLY A 187 -14.35 -16.08 20.74
CA GLY A 187 -14.33 -16.95 21.92
C GLY A 187 -13.95 -16.19 23.21
N ARG A 188 -13.88 -16.91 24.32
CA ARG A 188 -13.54 -16.32 25.63
C ARG A 188 -12.06 -15.90 25.70
N GLY A 189 -11.75 -14.96 26.60
CA GLY A 189 -10.37 -14.56 26.94
C GLY A 189 -9.75 -13.53 26.00
N GLY A 190 -10.48 -13.02 25.02
CA GLY A 190 -10.05 -11.95 24.16
C GLY A 190 -9.98 -10.57 24.85
N ALA A 191 -9.58 -9.56 24.07
CA ALA A 191 -9.69 -8.16 24.44
C ALA A 191 -10.66 -7.44 23.50
N GLN A 192 -10.90 -6.17 23.79
CA GLN A 192 -11.58 -5.23 22.90
C GLN A 192 -10.73 -3.98 22.83
N ALA A 193 -10.34 -3.56 21.64
CA ALA A 193 -9.68 -2.29 21.42
C ALA A 193 -10.69 -1.16 21.49
N ASP A 194 -10.37 -0.09 22.20
CA ASP A 194 -11.25 1.07 22.29
C ASP A 194 -11.39 1.74 20.91
N ALA A 195 -10.27 1.89 20.18
CA ALA A 195 -10.29 2.33 18.79
C ALA A 195 -9.14 1.71 17.97
N VAL A 196 -9.32 1.67 16.66
CA VAL A 196 -8.31 1.28 15.67
C VAL A 196 -8.31 2.30 14.55
N LEU A 197 -7.14 2.85 14.23
CA LEU A 197 -6.89 3.74 13.11
C LEU A 197 -6.24 2.96 11.97
N THR A 198 -6.69 3.22 10.75
CA THR A 198 -6.04 2.78 9.50
C THR A 198 -5.85 4.01 8.62
N ALA A 199 -4.62 4.53 8.57
CA ALA A 199 -4.26 5.75 7.85
C ALA A 199 -2.87 5.59 7.19
N PRO A 200 -2.74 4.70 6.19
CA PRO A 200 -1.47 4.42 5.53
C PRO A 200 -0.88 5.66 4.84
N GLU A 201 -1.70 6.56 4.34
CA GLU A 201 -1.31 7.84 3.74
C GLU A 201 -0.58 8.78 4.70
N HIS A 202 -0.72 8.56 6.02
CA HIS A 202 -0.03 9.29 7.07
C HIS A 202 1.12 8.49 7.72
N GLY A 203 1.54 7.38 7.11
CA GLY A 203 2.55 6.49 7.69
C GLY A 203 2.05 5.65 8.89
N LEU A 204 0.73 5.57 9.06
CA LEU A 204 0.07 4.79 10.12
C LEU A 204 -0.88 3.74 9.50
N PRO A 205 -0.35 2.70 8.85
CA PRO A 205 -1.18 1.70 8.18
C PRO A 205 -2.09 0.95 9.17
N LEU A 206 -1.69 0.86 10.44
CA LEU A 206 -2.50 0.28 11.51
C LEU A 206 -2.01 0.80 12.86
N LEU A 207 -2.93 1.32 13.69
CA LEU A 207 -2.65 1.74 15.07
C LEU A 207 -3.82 1.32 15.97
N PHE A 208 -3.53 0.56 17.01
CA PHE A 208 -4.48 0.28 18.08
C PHE A 208 -4.41 1.39 19.14
N VAL A 209 -5.57 1.79 19.64
CA VAL A 209 -5.67 2.86 20.64
C VAL A 209 -6.48 2.37 21.82
N GLU A 210 -5.95 2.60 23.03
CA GLU A 210 -6.58 2.39 24.31
C GLU A 210 -6.71 3.72 25.04
N VAL A 211 -7.86 3.94 25.61
CA VAL A 211 -8.17 5.16 26.35
C VAL A 211 -8.34 4.83 27.84
N ASP A 212 -7.46 5.35 28.67
CA ASP A 212 -7.59 5.21 30.13
C ASP A 212 -8.06 6.51 30.77
N THR A 213 -9.14 6.41 31.52
CA THR A 213 -9.71 7.54 32.29
C THR A 213 -9.07 7.72 33.67
N CYS A 214 -7.93 7.10 33.92
CA CYS A 214 -7.21 7.12 35.19
C CYS A 214 -7.98 6.52 36.39
N HIS A 215 -8.95 5.66 36.10
CA HIS A 215 -9.67 4.86 37.10
C HIS A 215 -9.09 3.44 37.22
N MET A 216 -8.53 2.87 36.13
CA MET A 216 -7.93 1.54 36.16
C MET A 216 -6.57 1.56 36.87
N ASP A 217 -6.24 0.48 37.56
CA ASP A 217 -4.89 0.28 38.05
C ASP A 217 -3.95 -0.24 36.94
N ALA A 218 -2.65 -0.01 37.14
CA ALA A 218 -1.64 -0.40 36.16
C ALA A 218 -1.59 -1.92 35.90
N GLN A 219 -2.01 -2.74 36.86
CA GLN A 219 -2.07 -4.20 36.69
C GLN A 219 -3.14 -4.60 35.70
N ARG A 220 -4.30 -3.97 35.73
CA ARG A 220 -5.38 -4.24 34.78
C ARG A 220 -4.98 -3.83 33.36
N ILE A 221 -4.30 -2.71 33.20
CA ILE A 221 -3.77 -2.27 31.91
C ILE A 221 -2.72 -3.26 31.42
N ALA A 222 -1.76 -3.69 32.27
CA ALA A 222 -0.77 -4.69 31.92
C ALA A 222 -1.42 -6.05 31.50
N THR A 223 -2.45 -6.48 32.25
CA THR A 223 -3.23 -7.69 31.86
C THR A 223 -3.95 -7.52 30.51
N LYS A 224 -4.39 -6.29 30.17
CA LYS A 224 -4.96 -6.00 28.84
C LYS A 224 -3.88 -6.12 27.77
N LEU A 225 -2.64 -5.68 28.04
CA LEU A 225 -1.49 -5.84 27.13
C LEU A 225 -1.14 -7.32 26.90
N ASP A 226 -1.24 -8.19 27.91
CA ASP A 226 -1.09 -9.64 27.71
C ASP A 226 -2.12 -10.20 26.71
N LYS A 227 -3.35 -9.68 26.73
CA LYS A 227 -4.40 -10.07 25.78
C LYS A 227 -4.10 -9.56 24.37
N TYR A 228 -3.59 -8.34 24.24
CA TYR A 228 -3.13 -7.81 22.95
C TYR A 228 -2.00 -8.65 22.37
N MET A 229 -0.98 -8.98 23.16
CA MET A 229 0.13 -9.81 22.72
C MET A 229 -0.35 -11.18 22.24
N ARG A 230 -1.27 -11.82 22.97
CA ARG A 230 -1.86 -13.10 22.55
C ARG A 230 -2.59 -12.96 21.22
N PHE A 231 -3.36 -11.90 21.03
CA PHE A 231 -4.06 -11.65 19.78
C PHE A 231 -3.08 -11.39 18.62
N PHE A 232 -2.07 -10.56 18.79
CA PHE A 232 -1.09 -10.24 17.76
C PHE A 232 -0.27 -11.46 17.31
N LYS A 233 0.04 -12.35 18.23
CA LYS A 233 0.74 -13.62 17.94
C LYS A 233 -0.17 -14.72 17.39
N ARG A 234 -1.47 -14.55 17.50
CA ARG A 234 -2.43 -15.55 17.03
C ARG A 234 -2.39 -15.68 15.52
N THR A 235 -2.22 -16.91 15.02
CA THR A 235 -2.28 -17.24 13.61
C THR A 235 -3.56 -17.99 13.26
N VAL A 236 -3.98 -17.86 12.00
CA VAL A 236 -5.10 -18.59 11.40
C VAL A 236 -4.66 -19.17 10.05
N LYS A 237 -5.26 -20.31 9.68
CA LYS A 237 -5.04 -20.90 8.36
C LYS A 237 -5.88 -20.15 7.32
N THR A 238 -5.26 -19.73 6.24
CA THR A 238 -5.93 -19.14 5.07
C THR A 238 -5.66 -20.02 3.88
N GLY A 239 -6.60 -20.16 2.90
CA GLY A 239 -6.50 -20.95 1.66
C GLY A 239 -5.35 -21.98 1.67
N ARG A 240 -4.81 -22.52 0.80
CA ARG A 240 -3.66 -23.45 0.69
C ARG A 240 -2.84 -23.75 1.99
N ASN A 241 -3.46 -23.81 3.18
CA ASN A 241 -2.85 -24.14 4.47
C ASN A 241 -1.78 -23.14 4.99
N ARG A 242 -1.70 -21.93 4.44
CA ARG A 242 -0.76 -20.90 4.89
C ARG A 242 -1.22 -20.31 6.22
N GLN A 243 -0.35 -20.32 7.23
CA GLN A 243 -0.59 -19.62 8.48
C GLN A 243 -0.26 -18.14 8.34
N VAL A 244 -1.21 -17.29 8.72
CA VAL A 244 -1.02 -15.84 8.77
C VAL A 244 -1.49 -15.30 10.12
N PRO A 245 -0.90 -14.21 10.65
CA PRO A 245 -1.43 -13.55 11.83
C PRO A 245 -2.89 -13.17 11.63
N MET A 246 -3.74 -13.46 12.62
CA MET A 246 -5.19 -13.23 12.50
C MET A 246 -5.52 -11.76 12.19
N TRP A 247 -4.81 -10.83 12.78
CA TRP A 247 -5.03 -9.40 12.55
C TRP A 247 -4.79 -9.00 11.06
N ARG A 248 -3.85 -9.65 10.34
CA ARG A 248 -3.62 -9.43 8.90
C ARG A 248 -4.75 -9.95 8.00
N THR A 249 -5.71 -10.70 8.52
CA THR A 249 -6.90 -11.10 7.75
C THR A 249 -7.94 -9.99 7.66
N ARG A 250 -7.80 -8.95 8.46
CA ARG A 250 -8.71 -7.81 8.50
C ARG A 250 -8.06 -6.50 8.07
N TRP A 251 -6.78 -6.31 8.39
CA TRP A 251 -6.05 -5.09 8.06
C TRP A 251 -4.83 -5.42 7.22
N ASP A 252 -4.72 -4.71 6.10
CA ASP A 252 -3.50 -4.69 5.31
C ASP A 252 -2.58 -3.61 5.90
N ALA A 253 -1.63 -4.04 6.70
CA ALA A 253 -0.70 -3.10 7.33
C ALA A 253 0.51 -2.76 6.44
N GLY A 254 0.52 -3.21 5.17
CA GLY A 254 1.68 -3.06 4.30
C GLY A 254 2.89 -3.88 4.78
N GLY A 255 4.00 -3.73 4.10
CA GLY A 255 5.29 -4.29 4.53
C GLY A 255 5.69 -5.59 3.85
N ASP A 256 7.00 -5.70 3.57
CA ASP A 256 7.64 -6.88 3.00
C ASP A 256 7.63 -8.06 4.00
N ILE A 257 7.98 -9.23 3.47
CA ILE A 257 8.10 -10.50 4.20
C ILE A 257 9.05 -10.39 5.42
N THR A 258 10.03 -9.51 5.35
CA THR A 258 10.97 -9.21 6.45
C THR A 258 10.33 -8.46 7.61
N GLU A 259 9.22 -7.75 7.39
CA GLU A 259 8.44 -7.06 8.44
C GLU A 259 7.41 -7.96 9.13
N ARG A 260 7.38 -9.26 8.82
CA ARG A 260 6.44 -10.22 9.42
C ARG A 260 6.53 -10.32 10.93
N LEU A 261 7.64 -9.92 11.51
CA LEU A 261 7.87 -9.93 12.96
C LEU A 261 7.44 -8.61 13.63
N ALA A 262 7.16 -7.55 12.87
CA ALA A 262 6.63 -6.32 13.41
C ALA A 262 5.18 -6.54 13.88
N LEU A 263 4.93 -6.26 15.15
CA LEU A 263 3.59 -6.28 15.73
C LEU A 263 2.95 -4.89 15.57
N PRO A 264 1.61 -4.83 15.48
CA PRO A 264 0.90 -3.56 15.42
C PRO A 264 1.21 -2.67 16.63
N PRO A 265 1.38 -1.35 16.44
CA PRO A 265 1.57 -0.41 17.52
C PRO A 265 0.30 -0.25 18.38
N LEU A 266 0.52 0.05 19.64
CA LEU A 266 -0.53 0.32 20.62
C LEU A 266 -0.25 1.67 21.32
N LEU A 267 -1.19 2.60 21.16
CA LEU A 267 -1.19 3.90 21.80
C LEU A 267 -2.12 3.90 23.02
N LEU A 268 -1.59 4.25 24.18
CA LEU A 268 -2.37 4.51 25.39
C LEU A 268 -2.58 6.03 25.53
N VAL A 269 -3.83 6.48 25.59
CA VAL A 269 -4.19 7.88 25.77
C VAL A 269 -4.86 8.05 27.15
N PHE A 270 -4.21 8.82 28.01
CA PHE A 270 -4.71 9.05 29.35
C PHE A 270 -5.59 10.30 29.40
N HIS A 271 -6.80 10.13 29.93
CA HIS A 271 -7.70 11.23 30.30
C HIS A 271 -7.70 11.37 31.82
N ARG A 272 -7.22 12.49 32.36
CA ARG A 272 -7.12 12.72 33.80
C ARG A 272 -8.49 13.02 34.44
N ILE A 273 -9.38 12.03 34.42
CA ILE A 273 -10.71 12.09 35.05
C ILE A 273 -10.67 11.47 36.45
N GLY A 274 -9.97 10.36 36.60
CA GLY A 274 -9.75 9.68 37.87
C GLY A 274 -8.63 10.34 38.70
N ALA A 275 -8.41 9.79 39.89
CA ALA A 275 -7.44 10.32 40.87
C ALA A 275 -5.98 9.96 40.53
N ARG A 276 -5.71 8.98 39.65
CA ARG A 276 -4.37 8.51 39.37
C ARG A 276 -3.62 9.41 38.40
N SER A 277 -2.32 9.59 38.67
CA SER A 277 -1.45 10.33 37.76
C SER A 277 -1.19 9.52 36.48
N PRO A 278 -1.40 10.08 35.27
CA PRO A 278 -1.04 9.44 34.01
C PRO A 278 0.41 8.98 33.96
N HIS A 279 1.34 9.80 34.41
CA HIS A 279 2.77 9.52 34.40
C HIS A 279 3.14 8.34 35.32
N SER A 280 2.59 8.32 36.53
CA SER A 280 2.81 7.18 37.46
C SER A 280 2.18 5.90 36.93
N SER A 281 0.99 6.00 36.34
CA SER A 281 0.32 4.85 35.69
C SER A 281 1.16 4.31 34.54
N TRP A 282 1.68 5.19 33.68
CA TRP A 282 2.55 4.79 32.58
C TRP A 282 3.80 4.05 33.05
N LYS A 283 4.53 4.62 34.03
CA LYS A 283 5.73 3.99 34.60
C LYS A 283 5.45 2.57 35.12
N LEU A 284 4.37 2.40 35.87
CA LEU A 284 3.99 1.08 36.39
C LEU A 284 3.54 0.12 35.29
N VAL A 285 2.82 0.60 34.26
CA VAL A 285 2.41 -0.22 33.14
C VAL A 285 3.63 -0.72 32.35
N THR A 286 4.57 0.16 32.04
CA THR A 286 5.80 -0.22 31.33
C THR A 286 6.62 -1.22 32.12
N ASP A 287 6.80 -1.03 33.43
CA ASP A 287 7.55 -1.97 34.27
C ASP A 287 6.90 -3.36 34.29
N ARG A 288 5.57 -3.44 34.42
CA ARG A 288 4.82 -4.70 34.49
C ARG A 288 4.63 -5.41 33.13
N SER A 289 4.83 -4.71 32.05
CA SER A 289 4.65 -5.25 30.68
C SER A 289 5.96 -5.33 29.88
N ARG A 290 7.11 -5.22 30.56
CA ARG A 290 8.43 -5.14 29.92
C ARG A 290 8.70 -6.21 28.89
N GLN A 291 8.24 -7.44 29.12
CA GLN A 291 8.36 -8.57 28.20
C GLN A 291 7.67 -8.34 26.83
N HIS A 292 6.69 -7.45 26.76
CA HIS A 292 5.92 -7.21 25.54
C HIS A 292 6.49 -6.11 24.64
N TRP A 293 7.24 -5.17 25.18
CA TRP A 293 7.73 -4.02 24.44
C TRP A 293 9.25 -3.87 24.42
N GLN A 294 9.97 -4.48 25.36
CA GLN A 294 11.41 -4.29 25.49
C GLN A 294 12.13 -5.03 24.34
N GLY A 295 12.78 -4.26 23.45
CA GLY A 295 13.72 -4.77 22.47
C GLY A 295 15.08 -5.10 23.07
N HIS A 296 15.90 -5.81 22.32
CA HIS A 296 17.30 -6.12 22.67
C HIS A 296 18.27 -5.30 21.82
N LYS A 297 19.43 -4.96 22.36
CA LYS A 297 20.50 -4.28 21.62
C LYS A 297 21.07 -5.26 20.59
N THR A 298 21.34 -4.74 19.39
CA THR A 298 22.08 -5.47 18.34
C THR A 298 23.52 -4.97 18.28
N ASP A 299 24.41 -5.74 17.68
CA ASP A 299 25.79 -5.34 17.41
C ASP A 299 25.89 -4.21 16.37
N TYR A 300 24.80 -3.93 15.64
CA TYR A 300 24.71 -2.89 14.64
C TYR A 300 24.35 -1.49 15.21
N GLY A 301 24.28 -1.33 16.52
CA GLY A 301 24.05 -0.05 17.19
C GLY A 301 22.59 0.40 17.34
N TYR A 302 21.63 -0.41 16.93
CA TYR A 302 20.20 -0.18 17.17
C TYR A 302 19.58 -1.23 18.08
N ARG A 303 18.34 -1.00 18.53
CA ARG A 303 17.54 -2.01 19.25
C ARG A 303 16.64 -2.75 18.26
N ASN A 304 16.64 -4.08 18.32
CA ASN A 304 15.69 -4.91 17.61
C ASN A 304 14.41 -5.08 18.47
N TYR A 305 13.26 -4.76 17.85
CA TYR A 305 11.94 -4.89 18.46
C TYR A 305 11.08 -5.98 17.79
N ASP A 306 11.68 -6.92 17.08
CA ASP A 306 10.97 -8.01 16.45
C ASP A 306 10.12 -8.80 17.48
N GLY A 307 8.84 -9.01 17.14
CA GLY A 307 7.89 -9.67 18.03
C GLY A 307 7.52 -8.88 19.29
N LYS A 308 7.82 -7.57 19.33
CA LYS A 308 7.48 -6.64 20.40
C LYS A 308 6.43 -5.64 19.93
N ILE A 309 5.56 -5.23 20.86
CA ILE A 309 4.56 -4.20 20.60
C ILE A 309 5.22 -2.83 20.70
N PRO A 310 5.13 -1.97 19.67
CA PRO A 310 5.42 -0.56 19.79
C PRO A 310 4.44 0.10 20.76
N LEU A 311 4.80 0.14 22.06
CA LEU A 311 3.95 0.67 23.10
C LEU A 311 4.23 2.16 23.31
N VAL A 312 3.23 2.99 23.02
CA VAL A 312 3.32 4.45 23.03
C VAL A 312 2.28 5.01 23.98
N PHE A 313 2.56 6.13 24.62
CA PHE A 313 1.57 6.83 25.42
C PHE A 313 1.61 8.35 25.21
N THR A 314 0.48 8.99 25.52
CA THR A 314 0.32 10.43 25.60
C THR A 314 -0.86 10.74 26.52
N THR A 315 -1.12 12.04 26.76
CA THR A 315 -2.33 12.49 27.46
C THR A 315 -3.21 13.30 26.52
N ILE A 316 -4.52 13.29 26.77
CA ILE A 316 -5.46 14.06 25.94
C ILE A 316 -5.19 15.57 26.02
N ASP A 317 -4.74 16.06 27.18
CA ASP A 317 -4.48 17.49 27.36
C ASP A 317 -3.31 17.94 26.48
N VAL A 318 -2.22 17.18 26.49
CA VAL A 318 -1.05 17.46 25.63
C VAL A 318 -1.39 17.35 24.14
N LEU A 319 -2.22 16.37 23.73
CA LEU A 319 -2.70 16.27 22.36
C LEU A 319 -3.55 17.46 21.93
N ARG A 320 -4.38 17.99 22.84
CA ARG A 320 -5.21 19.16 22.55
C ARG A 320 -4.38 20.42 22.40
N ASP A 321 -3.39 20.60 23.29
CA ASP A 321 -2.56 21.79 23.34
C ASP A 321 -1.56 21.88 22.19
N HIS A 322 -0.87 20.78 21.89
CA HIS A 322 0.21 20.76 20.91
C HIS A 322 -0.17 20.13 19.56
N GLY A 323 -1.25 19.35 19.51
CA GLY A 323 -1.70 18.64 18.32
C GLY A 323 -1.03 17.29 18.11
N PRO A 324 -1.60 16.47 17.20
CA PRO A 324 -1.19 15.08 17.02
C PRO A 324 0.12 14.90 16.24
N THR A 325 0.57 15.91 15.51
CA THR A 325 1.82 15.89 14.74
C THR A 325 3.04 16.38 15.55
N ALA A 326 2.81 16.94 16.74
CA ALA A 326 3.88 17.39 17.61
C ALA A 326 4.63 16.22 18.29
N PRO A 327 5.87 16.40 18.75
CA PRO A 327 6.63 15.37 19.48
C PRO A 327 6.13 15.25 20.93
N VAL A 328 4.94 14.67 21.09
CA VAL A 328 4.22 14.52 22.37
C VAL A 328 3.93 13.07 22.74
N PHE A 329 4.53 12.15 22.03
CA PHE A 329 4.32 10.72 22.19
C PHE A 329 5.56 10.08 22.80
N HIS A 330 5.38 9.36 23.90
CA HIS A 330 6.44 8.65 24.58
C HIS A 330 6.42 7.16 24.21
N ARG A 331 7.49 6.67 23.64
CA ARG A 331 7.66 5.24 23.35
C ARG A 331 8.29 4.52 24.53
N ALA A 332 7.75 3.38 24.94
CA ALA A 332 8.38 2.54 25.97
C ALA A 332 9.82 2.17 25.58
N GLY A 333 10.76 2.46 26.46
CA GLY A 333 12.19 2.23 26.25
C GLY A 333 12.93 3.29 25.44
N ARG A 334 12.31 4.44 25.20
CA ARG A 334 12.94 5.67 24.67
C ARG A 334 12.69 6.81 25.65
N ASP A 335 13.67 7.68 25.83
CA ASP A 335 13.63 8.70 26.87
C ASP A 335 12.88 9.96 26.39
N GLU A 336 13.09 10.37 25.15
CA GLU A 336 12.55 11.61 24.60
C GLU A 336 11.17 11.40 23.95
N PRO A 337 10.27 12.40 24.07
CA PRO A 337 9.02 12.41 23.34
C PRO A 337 9.27 12.57 21.84
N GLN A 338 8.47 11.92 21.02
CA GLN A 338 8.62 11.82 19.56
C GLN A 338 7.31 12.19 18.87
N THR A 339 7.36 12.40 17.55
CA THR A 339 6.14 12.39 16.74
C THR A 339 5.49 11.01 16.80
N LEU A 340 4.21 10.87 16.49
CA LEU A 340 3.53 9.57 16.52
C LEU A 340 4.19 8.58 15.56
N THR A 341 4.52 9.01 14.35
CA THR A 341 5.17 8.17 13.34
C THR A 341 6.54 7.66 13.80
N ASP A 342 7.36 8.51 14.40
CA ASP A 342 8.66 8.10 14.94
C ASP A 342 8.51 7.19 16.17
N ALA A 343 7.51 7.47 17.02
CA ALA A 343 7.24 6.66 18.19
C ALA A 343 6.77 5.24 17.85
N VAL A 344 5.98 5.05 16.80
CA VAL A 344 5.54 3.71 16.35
C VAL A 344 6.58 3.03 15.47
N GLY A 345 7.42 3.77 14.75
CA GLY A 345 8.52 3.30 13.90
C GLY A 345 9.82 3.07 14.66
N ASP A 346 10.88 2.90 13.91
CA ASP A 346 12.24 2.81 14.42
C ASP A 346 13.22 3.61 13.55
N PRO A 347 13.18 4.96 13.63
CA PRO A 347 13.96 5.84 12.76
C PRO A 347 15.46 5.60 12.84
N VAL A 348 15.99 5.16 13.98
CA VAL A 348 17.42 4.83 14.13
C VAL A 348 17.79 3.59 13.32
N ARG A 349 16.99 2.52 13.44
CA ARG A 349 17.17 1.30 12.63
C ARG A 349 17.05 1.61 11.15
N ASP A 350 16.00 2.34 10.78
CA ASP A 350 15.70 2.65 9.38
C ASP A 350 16.81 3.49 8.74
N ALA A 351 17.37 4.46 9.49
CA ALA A 351 18.52 5.24 9.03
C ALA A 351 19.78 4.38 8.84
N ILE A 352 20.05 3.44 9.75
CA ILE A 352 21.20 2.53 9.64
C ILE A 352 21.02 1.60 8.43
N LEU A 353 19.84 0.99 8.27
CA LEU A 353 19.56 0.10 7.15
C LEU A 353 19.59 0.84 5.79
N ALA A 354 19.06 2.06 5.74
CA ALA A 354 19.14 2.90 4.55
C ALA A 354 20.58 3.22 4.16
N ARG A 355 21.43 3.53 5.14
CA ARG A 355 22.85 3.76 4.91
C ARG A 355 23.58 2.52 4.39
N GLU A 356 23.32 1.35 4.99
CA GLU A 356 23.88 0.09 4.52
C GLU A 356 23.42 -0.26 3.11
N HIS A 357 22.14 -0.02 2.80
CA HIS A 357 21.61 -0.25 1.45
C HIS A 357 22.28 0.67 0.42
N ALA A 358 22.43 1.95 0.75
CA ALA A 358 23.13 2.90 -0.11
C ALA A 358 24.59 2.48 -0.38
N LEU A 359 25.30 2.02 0.65
CA LEU A 359 26.68 1.50 0.51
C LEU A 359 26.74 0.25 -0.40
N ARG A 360 25.78 -0.68 -0.24
CA ARG A 360 25.72 -1.87 -1.10
C ARG A 360 25.40 -1.51 -2.56
N GLN A 361 24.51 -0.55 -2.78
CA GLN A 361 24.22 -0.05 -4.13
C GLN A 361 25.42 0.59 -4.78
N GLU A 362 26.17 1.42 -4.04
CA GLU A 362 27.37 2.06 -4.56
C GLU A 362 28.46 1.02 -4.87
N GLN A 363 28.66 0.03 -3.99
CA GLN A 363 29.60 -1.07 -4.26
C GLN A 363 29.19 -1.90 -5.49
N SER A 364 27.89 -2.16 -5.66
CA SER A 364 27.39 -2.88 -6.83
C SER A 364 27.58 -2.08 -8.11
N ARG A 365 27.32 -0.77 -8.06
CA ARG A 365 27.57 0.16 -9.17
C ARG A 365 29.05 0.20 -9.53
N GLN A 366 29.93 0.30 -8.54
CA GLN A 366 31.38 0.31 -8.74
C GLN A 366 31.84 -0.98 -9.42
N ARG A 367 31.40 -2.13 -8.92
CA ARG A 367 31.73 -3.44 -9.55
C ARG A 367 31.22 -3.52 -11.00
N ALA A 368 30.01 -3.05 -11.27
CA ALA A 368 29.46 -3.04 -12.62
C ALA A 368 30.28 -2.15 -13.57
N LEU A 369 30.77 -1.01 -13.08
CA LEU A 369 31.67 -0.13 -13.86
C LEU A 369 33.04 -0.79 -14.12
N GLU A 370 33.62 -1.45 -13.12
CA GLU A 370 34.88 -2.19 -13.23
C GLU A 370 34.74 -3.36 -14.22
N GLU A 371 33.66 -4.13 -14.12
CA GLU A 371 33.35 -5.22 -15.06
C GLU A 371 33.13 -4.69 -16.48
N ALA A 372 32.42 -3.57 -16.64
CA ALA A 372 32.22 -2.93 -17.94
C ALA A 372 33.57 -2.43 -18.54
N ALA A 373 34.42 -1.80 -17.73
CA ALA A 373 35.74 -1.36 -18.13
C ALA A 373 36.64 -2.55 -18.49
N ALA A 374 36.62 -3.60 -17.67
CA ALA A 374 37.39 -4.82 -17.94
C ALA A 374 36.89 -5.55 -19.20
N ARG A 375 35.59 -5.52 -19.45
CA ARG A 375 35.02 -6.03 -20.70
C ARG A 375 35.48 -5.18 -21.87
N GLU A 376 35.36 -3.87 -21.79
CA GLU A 376 35.80 -2.95 -22.87
C GLU A 376 37.29 -3.08 -23.18
N ALA A 377 38.12 -3.29 -22.17
CA ALA A 377 39.56 -3.54 -22.36
C ALA A 377 39.86 -4.83 -23.18
N ARG A 378 38.97 -5.80 -23.10
CA ARG A 378 39.04 -7.08 -23.87
C ARG A 378 38.34 -7.03 -25.22
N ARG A 379 37.75 -5.88 -25.59
CA ARG A 379 37.00 -5.75 -26.85
C ARG A 379 37.87 -6.12 -28.05
N PRO A 380 37.51 -7.09 -28.89
CA PRO A 380 38.27 -7.50 -30.06
C PRO A 380 38.41 -6.38 -31.08
N THR A 381 39.55 -6.36 -31.73
CA THR A 381 39.85 -5.44 -32.83
C THR A 381 39.88 -6.26 -34.13
N CYS A 382 39.22 -5.76 -35.15
CA CYS A 382 39.22 -6.40 -36.48
C CYS A 382 40.63 -6.43 -37.09
N PRO A 383 41.15 -7.58 -37.50
CA PRO A 383 42.48 -7.65 -38.10
C PRO A 383 42.57 -6.96 -39.48
N ASP A 384 41.46 -6.86 -40.20
CA ASP A 384 41.45 -6.30 -41.56
C ASP A 384 41.42 -4.76 -41.57
N CYS A 385 40.65 -4.15 -40.65
CA CYS A 385 40.47 -2.67 -40.67
C CYS A 385 40.88 -1.95 -39.38
N GLY A 386 41.32 -2.67 -38.35
CA GLY A 386 41.75 -2.09 -37.08
C GLY A 386 40.64 -1.49 -36.21
N VAL A 387 39.36 -1.64 -36.60
CA VAL A 387 38.23 -1.10 -35.85
C VAL A 387 37.80 -2.09 -34.75
N LYS A 388 37.53 -1.56 -33.55
CA LYS A 388 36.97 -2.37 -32.46
C LYS A 388 35.57 -2.89 -32.84
N PHE A 389 35.22 -4.08 -32.39
CA PHE A 389 33.91 -4.66 -32.61
C PHE A 389 32.80 -3.78 -32.02
N SER A 390 31.69 -3.68 -32.72
CA SER A 390 30.44 -3.15 -32.11
C SER A 390 29.94 -4.11 -31.03
N ASP A 391 29.10 -3.61 -30.10
CA ASP A 391 28.50 -4.45 -29.06
C ASP A 391 27.69 -5.62 -29.63
N GLU A 392 26.96 -5.36 -30.71
CA GLU A 392 26.18 -6.38 -31.42
C GLU A 392 27.11 -7.47 -31.99
N ARG A 393 28.18 -7.08 -32.69
CA ARG A 393 29.10 -8.03 -33.30
C ARG A 393 29.84 -8.83 -32.23
N TRP A 394 30.29 -8.19 -31.18
CA TRP A 394 30.96 -8.89 -30.09
C TRP A 394 30.06 -9.85 -29.37
N THR A 395 28.84 -9.42 -29.01
CA THR A 395 27.86 -10.29 -28.39
C THR A 395 27.49 -11.48 -29.29
N TYR A 396 27.36 -11.25 -30.60
CA TYR A 396 27.07 -12.31 -31.55
C TYR A 396 28.26 -13.31 -31.63
N THR A 397 29.49 -12.85 -31.78
CA THR A 397 30.64 -13.76 -31.92
C THR A 397 30.96 -14.54 -30.65
N ASP A 398 30.50 -14.02 -29.48
CA ASP A 398 30.65 -14.68 -28.19
C ASP A 398 29.50 -15.65 -27.88
N SER A 399 28.43 -15.58 -28.65
CA SER A 399 27.27 -16.48 -28.54
C SER A 399 27.51 -17.87 -29.15
N SER A 400 26.67 -18.81 -28.81
CA SER A 400 26.67 -20.16 -29.40
C SER A 400 26.55 -20.14 -30.93
N ASN A 401 25.76 -19.23 -31.48
CA ASN A 401 25.55 -19.06 -32.92
C ASN A 401 26.78 -18.44 -33.60
N GLY A 402 27.40 -17.47 -33.00
CA GLY A 402 28.61 -16.81 -33.53
C GLY A 402 29.85 -17.71 -33.48
N ARG A 403 29.82 -18.79 -32.70
CA ARG A 403 30.94 -19.76 -32.63
C ARG A 403 31.20 -20.43 -33.97
N TRP A 404 30.22 -20.56 -34.82
CA TRP A 404 30.28 -21.19 -36.13
C TRP A 404 30.49 -20.18 -37.28
N ASP A 405 30.59 -18.88 -36.99
CA ASP A 405 30.87 -17.86 -37.99
C ASP A 405 32.31 -18.01 -38.46
N PRO A 406 32.55 -18.29 -39.77
CA PRO A 406 33.90 -18.44 -40.30
C PRO A 406 34.75 -17.17 -40.21
N HIS A 407 34.11 -16.01 -40.08
CA HIS A 407 34.76 -14.70 -39.99
C HIS A 407 34.55 -14.04 -38.61
N ARG A 408 34.45 -14.87 -37.56
CA ARG A 408 34.17 -14.41 -36.16
C ARG A 408 35.20 -13.42 -35.63
N ASP A 409 36.41 -13.41 -36.17
CA ASP A 409 37.53 -12.52 -35.81
C ASP A 409 37.44 -11.14 -36.48
N ARG A 410 36.48 -10.93 -37.38
CA ARG A 410 36.29 -9.70 -38.16
C ARG A 410 35.09 -8.88 -37.67
N CYS A 411 35.16 -7.55 -37.84
CA CYS A 411 34.01 -6.71 -37.65
C CYS A 411 32.88 -7.07 -38.65
N LYS A 412 31.68 -6.63 -38.41
CA LYS A 412 30.51 -6.99 -39.25
C LYS A 412 30.75 -6.68 -40.73
N GLY A 413 31.22 -5.48 -41.05
CA GLY A 413 31.44 -5.09 -42.45
C GLY A 413 32.54 -5.90 -43.13
N CYS A 414 33.66 -6.18 -42.41
CA CYS A 414 34.71 -7.03 -42.96
C CYS A 414 34.31 -8.48 -43.12
N ALA A 415 33.48 -9.01 -42.21
CA ALA A 415 32.94 -10.36 -42.30
C ALA A 415 31.99 -10.50 -43.49
N GLU A 416 31.07 -9.54 -43.66
CA GLU A 416 30.16 -9.49 -44.82
C GLU A 416 30.94 -9.39 -46.16
N ALA A 417 31.96 -8.52 -46.18
CA ALA A 417 32.84 -8.40 -47.38
C ALA A 417 33.62 -9.67 -47.68
N ALA A 418 34.12 -10.35 -46.65
CA ALA A 418 34.79 -11.63 -46.81
C ALA A 418 33.86 -12.74 -47.34
N SER A 419 32.70 -12.85 -46.76
CA SER A 419 31.65 -13.79 -47.21
C SER A 419 31.23 -13.53 -48.67
N ALA A 420 31.05 -12.26 -49.04
CA ALA A 420 30.74 -11.86 -50.41
C ALA A 420 31.84 -12.20 -51.39
N ARG A 421 33.11 -12.05 -51.00
CA ARG A 421 34.27 -12.45 -51.85
C ARG A 421 34.29 -13.97 -52.05
N GLU A 422 34.15 -14.73 -50.95
CA GLU A 422 34.14 -16.20 -51.06
C GLU A 422 32.95 -16.69 -51.90
N GLU A 423 31.80 -16.06 -51.83
CA GLU A 423 30.65 -16.38 -52.66
C GLU A 423 30.92 -16.06 -54.13
N ALA A 424 31.48 -14.88 -54.41
CA ALA A 424 31.91 -14.51 -55.78
C ALA A 424 32.97 -15.44 -56.35
N GLU A 425 33.95 -15.86 -55.53
CA GLU A 425 34.94 -16.86 -55.94
C GLU A 425 34.31 -18.24 -56.23
N ARG A 426 33.42 -18.70 -55.40
CA ARG A 426 32.65 -19.96 -55.63
C ARG A 426 31.84 -19.86 -56.90
N GLU A 427 31.19 -18.73 -57.12
CA GLU A 427 30.43 -18.50 -58.34
C GLU A 427 31.32 -18.42 -59.57
N ALA A 428 32.47 -17.74 -59.50
CA ALA A 428 33.44 -17.73 -60.55
C ALA A 428 33.98 -19.15 -60.86
N ALA A 429 34.24 -19.96 -59.82
CA ALA A 429 34.68 -21.34 -59.98
C ALA A 429 33.58 -22.21 -60.66
N ARG A 430 32.30 -21.89 -60.41
CA ARG A 430 31.14 -22.58 -61.08
C ARG A 430 31.03 -22.19 -62.56
N ARG A 431 31.53 -21.04 -62.99
CA ARG A 431 31.48 -20.51 -64.36
C ARG A 431 32.64 -21.02 -65.23
N GLN A 432 33.42 -21.99 -64.78
CA GLN A 432 34.47 -22.59 -65.60
C GLN A 432 33.96 -23.25 -66.90
N GLU A 433 34.77 -23.34 -67.93
CA GLU A 433 34.40 -23.95 -69.19
C GLU A 433 33.95 -25.40 -69.05
N CYS A 434 32.99 -25.77 -69.86
CA CYS A 434 32.56 -27.12 -69.93
C CYS A 434 33.64 -28.00 -70.62
N ARG A 435 33.97 -29.14 -69.99
CA ARG A 435 35.05 -30.04 -70.49
C ARG A 435 34.71 -30.67 -71.83
N ARG A 436 33.41 -30.72 -72.20
CA ARG A 436 32.99 -31.31 -73.48
C ARG A 436 32.83 -30.26 -74.57
N CYS A 437 32.00 -29.19 -74.34
CA CYS A 437 31.75 -28.20 -75.39
C CYS A 437 32.70 -26.97 -75.35
N ARG A 438 33.51 -26.84 -74.29
CA ARG A 438 34.46 -25.76 -74.11
C ARG A 438 33.82 -24.39 -73.93
N GLU A 439 32.51 -24.31 -73.83
CA GLU A 439 31.83 -23.04 -73.54
C GLU A 439 31.85 -22.71 -72.07
N PRO A 440 31.94 -21.44 -71.71
CA PRO A 440 31.81 -21.00 -70.32
C PRO A 440 30.42 -21.29 -69.82
N ARG A 441 30.32 -21.83 -68.60
CA ARG A 441 29.03 -22.14 -68.00
C ARG A 441 28.32 -20.82 -67.57
N ARG A 442 27.05 -20.66 -68.03
CA ARG A 442 26.21 -19.49 -67.71
C ARG A 442 25.26 -19.83 -66.56
N ASP A 443 24.76 -18.80 -65.90
CA ASP A 443 23.80 -18.96 -64.79
C ASP A 443 22.51 -19.68 -65.24
N GLU A 444 22.07 -19.48 -66.48
CA GLU A 444 20.94 -20.11 -67.12
C GLU A 444 21.07 -21.63 -67.28
N GLN A 445 22.26 -22.18 -66.97
CA GLN A 445 22.51 -23.61 -67.02
C GLN A 445 22.10 -24.35 -65.75
N TRP A 446 21.62 -23.62 -64.75
CA TRP A 446 21.05 -24.18 -63.56
C TRP A 446 19.55 -24.39 -63.74
N GLU A 447 19.14 -25.64 -63.77
CA GLU A 447 17.71 -25.96 -63.82
C GLU A 447 17.25 -26.52 -62.50
N THR A 448 16.12 -26.01 -62.04
CA THR A 448 15.39 -26.57 -60.90
C THR A 448 14.23 -27.40 -61.44
N ASP A 449 14.12 -28.64 -61.02
CA ASP A 449 12.94 -29.45 -61.33
C ASP A 449 11.72 -28.84 -60.58
N PRO A 450 10.71 -28.33 -61.29
CA PRO A 450 9.57 -27.69 -60.66
C PRO A 450 8.72 -28.69 -59.83
N ASP A 451 8.77 -29.99 -60.14
CA ASP A 451 8.01 -31.00 -59.43
C ASP A 451 8.71 -31.45 -58.12
N LEU A 452 10.05 -31.46 -58.12
CA LEU A 452 10.84 -31.89 -56.98
C LEU A 452 11.36 -30.72 -56.11
N ARG A 453 11.18 -29.50 -56.61
CA ARG A 453 11.74 -28.28 -55.96
C ARG A 453 13.25 -28.42 -55.60
N ARG A 454 13.98 -29.13 -56.40
CA ARG A 454 15.41 -29.37 -56.29
C ARG A 454 16.12 -28.92 -57.54
N THR A 455 17.34 -28.45 -57.37
CA THR A 455 18.25 -28.28 -58.51
C THR A 455 18.59 -29.66 -59.04
N VAL A 456 18.10 -29.99 -60.26
CA VAL A 456 18.27 -31.31 -60.86
C VAL A 456 19.64 -31.46 -61.49
N VAL A 457 20.21 -30.33 -61.83
CA VAL A 457 21.55 -30.30 -62.45
C VAL A 457 22.46 -29.50 -61.55
N GLU A 458 23.09 -30.15 -60.62
CA GLU A 458 24.26 -29.56 -59.98
C GLU A 458 25.42 -29.66 -60.92
N PRO A 459 26.14 -28.58 -61.15
CA PRO A 459 27.39 -28.67 -61.90
C PRO A 459 28.36 -29.55 -61.10
N ASP A 460 28.67 -30.69 -61.64
CA ASP A 460 29.74 -31.55 -61.11
C ASP A 460 31.14 -30.90 -61.26
N GLY A 461 31.16 -29.61 -61.65
CA GLY A 461 32.36 -28.86 -61.90
C GLY A 461 33.02 -29.15 -63.24
N VAL A 462 32.49 -30.08 -64.03
CA VAL A 462 33.12 -30.60 -65.24
C VAL A 462 32.31 -30.33 -66.49
N TYR A 463 30.99 -30.53 -66.48
CA TYR A 463 30.13 -30.42 -67.66
C TYR A 463 29.02 -29.34 -67.47
N CYS A 464 28.68 -28.66 -68.56
CA CYS A 464 27.49 -27.81 -68.59
C CYS A 464 26.20 -28.64 -68.53
N ALA A 465 25.06 -28.01 -68.10
CA ALA A 465 23.76 -28.71 -67.98
C ALA A 465 23.32 -29.40 -69.25
N ALA A 466 23.56 -28.80 -70.42
CA ALA A 466 23.19 -29.38 -71.70
C ALA A 466 24.03 -30.67 -72.00
N CYS A 467 25.39 -30.60 -71.89
CA CYS A 467 26.26 -31.73 -72.09
C CYS A 467 26.01 -32.84 -71.04
N ARG A 468 25.65 -32.53 -69.83
CA ARG A 468 25.35 -33.49 -68.76
C ARG A 468 24.04 -34.25 -69.09
N ARG A 469 23.00 -33.57 -69.58
CA ARG A 469 21.73 -34.22 -70.02
C ARG A 469 21.94 -35.22 -71.17
N GLU A 470 22.84 -34.89 -72.08
CA GLU A 470 23.22 -35.82 -73.16
C GLU A 470 24.05 -37.02 -72.68
N LEU A 471 24.91 -36.84 -71.68
CA LEU A 471 25.74 -37.89 -71.09
C LEU A 471 24.96 -38.82 -70.15
N SER A 472 23.97 -38.25 -69.44
CA SER A 472 23.16 -38.97 -68.52
C SER A 472 21.70 -38.46 -68.62
N PRO A 473 20.95 -38.96 -69.69
CA PRO A 473 19.57 -38.54 -69.81
C PRO A 473 18.79 -38.96 -68.56
N LEU A 474 17.98 -38.07 -68.09
CA LEU A 474 17.09 -38.37 -66.94
C LEU A 474 16.19 -39.54 -67.29
N PRO A 475 16.03 -40.51 -66.38
CA PRO A 475 15.14 -41.65 -66.68
C PRO A 475 13.72 -41.11 -66.90
N GLU A 476 13.06 -41.62 -67.97
CA GLU A 476 11.68 -41.31 -68.25
C GLU A 476 10.85 -41.61 -67.03
N ARG A 477 10.01 -40.62 -66.62
CA ARG A 477 9.14 -40.71 -65.42
C ARG A 477 8.28 -41.97 -65.52
N GLY A 478 8.61 -43.02 -64.79
CA GLY A 478 7.83 -44.19 -64.64
C GLY A 478 6.41 -43.92 -64.11
N PHE A 479 5.50 -44.85 -64.35
CA PHE A 479 4.07 -44.79 -63.97
C PHE A 479 3.80 -44.36 -62.54
N LEU A 480 4.68 -44.60 -61.59
CA LEU A 480 4.57 -44.18 -60.17
C LEU A 480 4.69 -42.67 -59.95
N GLY A 481 5.29 -41.92 -60.87
CA GLY A 481 5.37 -40.41 -60.72
C GLY A 481 4.05 -39.69 -61.03
N ARG A 482 3.03 -40.38 -61.56
CA ARG A 482 1.70 -39.86 -61.86
C ARG A 482 0.68 -40.05 -60.72
N LEU A 483 0.95 -40.94 -59.76
CA LEU A 483 0.04 -41.27 -58.67
C LEU A 483 0.14 -40.29 -57.46
N TRP A 484 1.14 -39.41 -57.45
CA TRP A 484 1.35 -38.48 -56.36
C TRP A 484 0.85 -37.03 -56.61
N ARG A 485 0.02 -36.82 -57.63
CA ARG A 485 -0.62 -35.52 -57.89
C ARG A 485 -2.04 -35.41 -57.36
N GLY A 486 -2.39 -36.17 -56.39
CA GLY A 486 -3.72 -36.13 -55.82
C GLY A 486 -3.70 -36.31 -54.31
N TYR A 487 -3.15 -35.33 -53.58
CA TYR A 487 -3.50 -35.00 -52.22
C TYR A 487 -2.99 -33.59 -51.92
#